data_34b3c86cc84b467c84c8316550ed6f55
#
_entry.id   34b3c86cc84b467c84c8316550ed6f55
#
_cell.length_a   1.000
_cell.length_b   1.000
_cell.length_c   1.000
_cell.angle_alpha   90.00
_cell.angle_beta   90.00
_cell.angle_gamma   90.00
#
_symmetry.space_group_name_H-M   'P 1'
#
loop_
_entity.id
_entity.type
_entity.pdbx_description
1 polymer ?
#
loop_
_entity_poly.entity_id
_entity_poly.type
_entity_poly.pdbx_seq_one_letter_code
_entity_poly.pdbx_strand_id
1 'polypeptide(L)'
;MPFENSAVSAILVLQGGKDVENIWVKKIRGKQYECRSIPFWAYNLSFGDFVECGADEDGEGLFLDRVLKKSGNRTVRTGFKGKQRANHPDAIAFREYLDEKRLGYEFTKPNLFAINVPSEESYRDLLSRLEKVSPDAEMMWEDGDPQPGVALDGSDLPTGS
;
A
#
# COMPACT_ATOMS: atom_id res chain seq x y z
N MET A 1 -14.78 -6.74 -7.07
CA MET A 1 -14.13 -7.40 -8.19
C MET A 1 -13.69 -8.78 -7.77
N PRO A 2 -13.98 -9.77 -8.53
CA PRO A 2 -13.39 -11.04 -8.20
C PRO A 2 -11.88 -10.94 -8.33
N PHE A 3 -11.18 -11.49 -7.36
CA PHE A 3 -9.75 -11.66 -7.48
C PHE A 3 -9.48 -12.47 -8.74
N GLU A 4 -8.41 -12.14 -9.43
CA GLU A 4 -8.00 -12.99 -10.54
C GLU A 4 -7.80 -14.40 -10.00
N ASN A 5 -8.38 -15.38 -10.68
CA ASN A 5 -8.32 -16.77 -10.23
C ASN A 5 -6.91 -17.32 -10.03
N SER A 6 -5.90 -16.63 -10.54
CA SER A 6 -4.50 -17.01 -10.45
C SER A 6 -3.73 -16.27 -9.35
N ALA A 7 -4.37 -15.33 -8.64
CA ALA A 7 -3.70 -14.62 -7.56
C ALA A 7 -3.66 -15.46 -6.29
N VAL A 8 -2.53 -15.44 -5.60
CA VAL A 8 -2.34 -16.15 -4.33
C VAL A 8 -1.82 -15.17 -3.30
N SER A 9 -1.97 -15.52 -2.02
CA SER A 9 -1.48 -14.69 -0.93
C SER A 9 -0.03 -15.03 -0.62
N ALA A 10 0.81 -13.99 -0.57
CA ALA A 10 2.18 -14.11 -0.09
C ALA A 10 2.30 -13.35 1.23
N ILE A 11 3.15 -13.85 2.12
CA ILE A 11 3.39 -13.25 3.43
C ILE A 11 4.60 -12.34 3.33
N LEU A 12 4.43 -11.08 3.70
CA LEU A 12 5.54 -10.15 3.88
C LEU A 12 5.73 -9.94 5.38
N VAL A 13 6.90 -10.32 5.88
CA VAL A 13 7.25 -10.14 7.28
C VAL A 13 7.68 -8.69 7.49
N LEU A 14 7.09 -8.05 8.49
CA LEU A 14 7.30 -6.63 8.77
C LEU A 14 8.08 -6.44 10.08
N GLN A 15 8.78 -5.30 10.17
CA GLN A 15 9.41 -4.83 11.41
C GLN A 15 10.29 -5.88 12.11
N GLY A 16 11.10 -6.59 11.32
CA GLY A 16 12.01 -7.58 11.88
C GLY A 16 11.33 -8.80 12.50
N GLY A 17 10.15 -9.14 12.00
CA GLY A 17 9.40 -10.33 12.46
C GLY A 17 8.28 -10.03 13.43
N LYS A 18 7.99 -8.78 13.72
CA LYS A 18 6.96 -8.40 14.70
C LYS A 18 5.55 -8.44 14.15
N ASP A 19 5.40 -8.36 12.84
CA ASP A 19 4.09 -8.34 12.20
C ASP A 19 4.19 -8.90 10.79
N VAL A 20 3.05 -9.06 10.14
CA VAL A 20 3.01 -9.55 8.75
C VAL A 20 1.94 -8.78 7.97
N GLU A 21 2.18 -8.67 6.68
CA GLU A 21 1.16 -8.22 5.74
C GLU A 21 0.96 -9.29 4.68
N ASN A 22 -0.29 -9.57 4.34
CA ASN A 22 -0.63 -10.49 3.26
C ASN A 22 -0.75 -9.69 1.96
N ILE A 23 0.04 -10.06 0.98
CA ILE A 23 0.10 -9.41 -0.32
C ILE A 23 -0.41 -10.38 -1.38
N TRP A 24 -1.41 -9.96 -2.16
CA TRP A 24 -1.86 -10.76 -3.30
C TRP A 24 -0.81 -10.66 -4.40
N VAL A 25 -0.41 -11.80 -4.93
CA VAL A 25 0.59 -11.89 -6.00
C VAL A 25 0.13 -12.86 -7.08
N LYS A 26 0.55 -12.62 -8.30
CA LYS A 26 0.26 -13.49 -9.44
C LYS A 26 1.57 -14.04 -9.98
N LYS A 27 1.66 -15.36 -10.07
CA LYS A 27 2.88 -16.00 -10.56
C LYS A 27 3.14 -15.66 -12.03
N ILE A 28 4.37 -15.24 -12.32
CA ILE A 28 4.83 -15.01 -13.69
C ILE A 28 5.60 -16.25 -14.15
N ARG A 29 6.68 -16.58 -13.47
CA ARG A 29 7.46 -17.81 -13.70
C ARG A 29 8.45 -18.02 -12.56
N GLY A 30 8.78 -19.27 -12.26
CA GLY A 30 9.73 -19.57 -11.20
C GLY A 30 9.35 -18.93 -9.88
N LYS A 31 10.25 -18.11 -9.35
CA LYS A 31 10.02 -17.34 -8.12
C LYS A 31 9.56 -15.91 -8.38
N GLN A 32 9.32 -15.56 -9.64
CA GLN A 32 8.91 -14.21 -10.02
C GLN A 32 7.39 -14.10 -10.03
N TYR A 33 6.89 -13.12 -9.30
CA TYR A 33 5.46 -12.82 -9.17
C TYR A 33 5.22 -11.35 -9.42
N GLU A 34 3.98 -11.00 -9.70
CA GLU A 34 3.54 -9.61 -9.82
C GLU A 34 2.68 -9.25 -8.63
N CYS A 35 2.98 -8.11 -7.99
CA CYS A 35 2.19 -7.59 -6.87
C CYS A 35 0.83 -7.14 -7.36
N ARG A 36 -0.23 -7.71 -6.77
CA ARG A 36 -1.63 -7.41 -7.10
C ARG A 36 -2.37 -6.77 -5.93
N SER A 37 -1.64 -6.24 -4.95
CA SER A 37 -2.17 -5.49 -3.82
C SER A 37 -1.67 -4.06 -3.84
N ILE A 38 -2.40 -3.20 -3.12
CA ILE A 38 -1.91 -1.87 -2.75
C ILE A 38 -1.54 -1.99 -1.27
N PRO A 39 -0.23 -1.98 -0.93
CA PRO A 39 0.18 -2.31 0.44
C PRO A 39 -0.24 -1.28 1.47
N PHE A 40 -0.66 -1.74 2.66
CA PHE A 40 -0.97 -0.88 3.80
C PHE A 40 0.25 -0.54 4.66
N TRP A 41 1.23 -1.44 4.73
CA TRP A 41 2.33 -1.32 5.70
C TRP A 41 3.71 -1.41 5.07
N ALA A 42 3.84 -2.15 3.97
CA ALA A 42 5.11 -2.29 3.26
C ALA A 42 5.58 -0.96 2.68
N TYR A 43 6.89 -0.79 2.62
CA TYR A 43 7.52 0.36 1.97
C TYR A 43 8.19 -0.05 0.67
N ASN A 44 8.20 0.85 -0.31
CA ASN A 44 8.85 0.62 -1.59
C ASN A 44 8.31 -0.58 -2.36
N LEU A 45 7.03 -0.89 -2.13
CA LEU A 45 6.27 -1.90 -2.85
C LEU A 45 4.98 -1.27 -3.34
N SER A 46 4.68 -1.45 -4.62
CA SER A 46 3.47 -0.92 -5.22
C SER A 46 2.80 -1.95 -6.11
N PHE A 47 1.54 -1.70 -6.40
CA PHE A 47 0.76 -2.50 -7.34
C PHE A 47 1.50 -2.63 -8.67
N GLY A 48 1.59 -3.85 -9.18
CA GLY A 48 2.23 -4.13 -10.46
C GLY A 48 3.74 -4.37 -10.38
N ASP A 49 4.37 -4.16 -9.23
CA ASP A 49 5.79 -4.45 -9.08
C ASP A 49 6.06 -5.95 -9.26
N PHE A 50 7.19 -6.28 -9.88
CA PHE A 50 7.64 -7.67 -9.91
C PHE A 50 8.44 -7.96 -8.66
N VAL A 51 8.10 -9.06 -8.01
CA VAL A 51 8.66 -9.45 -6.72
C VAL A 51 9.15 -10.89 -6.77
N GLU A 52 10.10 -11.22 -5.90
CA GLU A 52 10.54 -12.58 -5.70
C GLU A 52 9.81 -13.15 -4.50
N CYS A 53 9.18 -14.30 -4.68
CA CYS A 53 8.54 -15.03 -3.59
C CYS A 53 9.06 -16.45 -3.57
N GLY A 54 9.25 -17.00 -2.36
CA GLY A 54 9.70 -18.36 -2.15
C GLY A 54 8.89 -19.06 -1.08
N ALA A 55 8.84 -20.39 -1.14
CA ALA A 55 8.24 -21.19 -0.09
C ALA A 55 9.18 -21.21 1.12
N ASP A 56 8.60 -21.34 2.32
CA ASP A 56 9.41 -21.55 3.50
C ASP A 56 9.98 -22.98 3.50
N GLU A 57 10.83 -23.28 4.49
CA GLU A 57 11.48 -24.59 4.59
C GLU A 57 10.48 -25.75 4.72
N ASP A 58 9.32 -25.47 5.30
CA ASP A 58 8.27 -26.47 5.50
C ASP A 58 7.32 -26.55 4.31
N GLY A 59 7.45 -25.64 3.35
CA GLY A 59 6.59 -25.61 2.18
C GLY A 59 5.16 -25.15 2.45
N GLU A 60 4.89 -24.62 3.63
CA GLU A 60 3.53 -24.26 4.06
C GLU A 60 3.11 -22.83 3.73
N GLY A 61 4.01 -22.00 3.27
CA GLY A 61 3.68 -20.62 2.96
C GLY A 61 4.50 -20.07 1.83
N LEU A 62 3.96 -19.04 1.18
CA LEU A 62 4.69 -18.29 0.19
C LEU A 62 5.11 -16.98 0.85
N PHE A 63 6.40 -16.66 0.81
CA PHE A 63 6.95 -15.45 1.41
C PHE A 63 7.45 -14.50 0.35
N LEU A 64 7.11 -13.22 0.47
CA LEU A 64 7.62 -12.18 -0.39
C LEU A 64 8.98 -11.73 0.14
N ASP A 65 10.01 -11.92 -0.67
CA ASP A 65 11.39 -11.68 -0.23
C ASP A 65 11.91 -10.31 -0.65
N ARG A 66 11.66 -9.91 -1.89
CA ARG A 66 12.18 -8.63 -2.39
C ARG A 66 11.49 -8.18 -3.66
N VAL A 67 11.66 -6.89 -3.98
CA VAL A 67 11.20 -6.30 -5.22
C VAL A 67 12.29 -6.47 -6.28
N LEU A 68 11.92 -7.02 -7.42
CA LEU A 68 12.83 -7.24 -8.54
C LEU A 68 12.79 -6.09 -9.54
N LYS A 69 11.60 -5.56 -9.80
CA LYS A 69 11.42 -4.49 -10.77
C LYS A 69 10.21 -3.64 -10.41
N LYS A 70 10.38 -2.34 -10.39
CA LYS A 70 9.30 -1.39 -10.12
C LYS A 70 8.38 -1.26 -11.33
N SER A 71 7.08 -1.15 -11.06
CA SER A 71 6.07 -0.95 -12.11
C SER A 71 5.96 0.48 -12.60
N GLY A 72 6.41 1.43 -11.78
CA GLY A 72 6.14 2.85 -12.02
C GLY A 72 4.96 3.39 -11.21
N ASN A 73 4.14 2.53 -10.66
CA ASN A 73 3.09 2.95 -9.72
C ASN A 73 3.73 3.34 -8.38
N ARG A 74 3.08 4.28 -7.70
CA ARG A 74 3.46 4.72 -6.36
C ARG A 74 2.36 4.37 -5.38
N THR A 75 2.70 4.31 -4.11
CA THR A 75 1.74 4.07 -3.04
C THR A 75 1.73 5.26 -2.10
N VAL A 76 0.55 5.84 -1.88
CA VAL A 76 0.34 6.89 -0.88
C VAL A 76 -0.67 6.36 0.12
N ARG A 77 -0.40 6.56 1.40
CA ARG A 77 -1.32 6.13 2.46
C ARG A 77 -1.85 7.33 3.20
N THR A 78 -3.14 7.30 3.52
CA THR A 78 -3.78 8.35 4.30
C THR A 78 -4.57 7.73 5.44
N GLY A 79 -4.59 8.39 6.58
CA GLY A 79 -5.35 7.95 7.73
C GLY A 79 -6.04 9.12 8.41
N PHE A 80 -7.20 8.83 9.01
CA PHE A 80 -7.99 9.82 9.76
C PHE A 80 -8.04 9.38 11.23
N LYS A 81 -7.65 10.25 12.13
CA LYS A 81 -7.58 9.95 13.58
C LYS A 81 -8.82 10.30 14.36
N GLY A 82 -9.64 11.21 13.86
CA GLY A 82 -10.78 11.75 14.60
C GLY A 82 -11.82 10.70 15.00
N LYS A 83 -12.66 11.03 15.97
CA LYS A 83 -13.72 10.14 16.42
C LYS A 83 -14.74 9.79 15.35
N GLN A 84 -14.93 10.66 14.38
CA GLN A 84 -15.88 10.48 13.27
C GLN A 84 -15.21 10.03 11.99
N ARG A 85 -14.10 9.43 12.07
CA ARG A 85 -13.23 8.97 10.99
C ARG A 85 -13.90 8.82 9.60
N ALA A 86 -14.54 7.66 9.36
CA ALA A 86 -15.17 7.36 8.07
C ALA A 86 -16.37 8.25 7.77
N ASN A 87 -17.01 8.81 8.80
CA ASN A 87 -18.20 9.65 8.66
C ASN A 87 -17.87 11.13 8.60
N HIS A 88 -16.60 11.52 8.79
CA HIS A 88 -16.21 12.91 8.67
C HIS A 88 -16.46 13.38 7.25
N PRO A 89 -17.08 14.55 7.04
CA PRO A 89 -17.35 15.04 5.67
C PRO A 89 -16.13 15.07 4.76
N ASP A 90 -14.96 15.40 5.30
CA ASP A 90 -13.72 15.43 4.50
C ASP A 90 -13.26 14.03 4.10
N ALA A 91 -13.49 13.02 4.96
CA ALA A 91 -13.16 11.63 4.62
C ALA A 91 -14.06 11.13 3.50
N ILE A 92 -15.35 11.44 3.57
CA ILE A 92 -16.32 11.08 2.53
C ILE A 92 -15.95 11.78 1.22
N ALA A 93 -15.69 13.08 1.27
CA ALA A 93 -15.32 13.85 0.09
C ALA A 93 -14.01 13.35 -0.52
N PHE A 94 -13.07 12.93 0.30
CA PHE A 94 -11.80 12.38 -0.18
C PHE A 94 -12.01 11.05 -0.91
N ARG A 95 -12.87 10.18 -0.37
CA ARG A 95 -13.21 8.92 -1.04
C ARG A 95 -13.88 9.19 -2.39
N GLU A 96 -14.81 10.14 -2.43
CA GLU A 96 -15.47 10.54 -3.69
C GLU A 96 -14.46 11.04 -4.71
N TYR A 97 -13.45 11.80 -4.25
CA TYR A 97 -12.37 12.26 -5.10
C TYR A 97 -11.60 11.08 -5.69
N LEU A 98 -11.24 10.09 -4.89
CA LEU A 98 -10.52 8.89 -5.37
C LEU A 98 -11.34 8.15 -6.41
N ASP A 99 -12.63 8.01 -6.19
CA ASP A 99 -13.54 7.34 -7.14
C ASP A 99 -13.67 8.14 -8.43
N GLU A 100 -13.83 9.45 -8.34
CA GLU A 100 -13.94 10.32 -9.51
C GLU A 100 -12.69 10.27 -10.38
N LYS A 101 -11.52 10.31 -9.75
CA LYS A 101 -10.24 10.24 -10.45
C LYS A 101 -9.85 8.81 -10.86
N ARG A 102 -10.64 7.84 -10.46
CA ARG A 102 -10.40 6.41 -10.75
C ARG A 102 -9.04 5.94 -10.24
N LEU A 103 -8.62 6.47 -9.11
CA LEU A 103 -7.43 5.98 -8.43
C LEU A 103 -7.80 4.72 -7.66
N GLY A 104 -7.04 3.64 -7.88
CA GLY A 104 -7.23 2.42 -7.13
C GLY A 104 -6.89 2.67 -5.67
N TYR A 105 -7.69 2.13 -4.76
CA TYR A 105 -7.38 2.20 -3.34
C TYR A 105 -7.98 1.01 -2.62
N GLU A 106 -7.38 0.70 -1.50
CA GLU A 106 -7.91 -0.26 -0.55
C GLU A 106 -8.12 0.47 0.78
N PHE A 107 -9.07 0.00 1.55
CA PHE A 107 -9.49 0.65 2.79
C PHE A 107 -9.53 -0.38 3.91
N THR A 108 -8.99 -0.03 5.06
CA THR A 108 -9.07 -0.88 6.24
C THR A 108 -9.45 -0.06 7.46
N LYS A 109 -9.92 -0.72 8.50
CA LYS A 109 -10.20 -0.06 9.78
C LYS A 109 -8.90 0.12 10.53
N PRO A 110 -8.72 1.24 11.23
CA PRO A 110 -9.62 2.38 11.42
C PRO A 110 -9.38 3.55 10.46
N ASN A 111 -9.83 3.45 9.21
CA ASN A 111 -9.81 4.52 8.22
C ASN A 111 -8.43 4.82 7.63
N LEU A 112 -7.74 3.76 7.30
CA LEU A 112 -6.50 3.83 6.54
C LEU A 112 -6.81 3.52 5.07
N PHE A 113 -6.43 4.43 4.19
CA PHE A 113 -6.48 4.22 2.75
C PHE A 113 -5.08 3.94 2.23
N ALA A 114 -4.93 2.90 1.45
CA ALA A 114 -3.75 2.67 0.63
C ALA A 114 -4.14 2.97 -0.81
N ILE A 115 -3.47 3.92 -1.43
CA ILE A 115 -3.86 4.49 -2.73
C ILE A 115 -2.79 4.17 -3.74
N ASN A 116 -3.21 3.64 -4.89
CA ASN A 116 -2.31 3.44 -6.02
C ASN A 116 -2.28 4.69 -6.88
N VAL A 117 -1.09 5.22 -7.11
CA VAL A 117 -0.89 6.44 -7.91
C VAL A 117 -0.12 6.05 -9.16
N PRO A 118 -0.78 6.01 -10.33
CA PRO A 118 -0.19 5.44 -11.54
C PRO A 118 0.72 6.40 -12.33
N SER A 119 0.72 7.69 -12.02
CA SER A 119 1.50 8.65 -12.79
C SER A 119 1.93 9.83 -11.94
N GLU A 120 2.91 10.58 -12.42
CA GLU A 120 3.37 11.80 -11.77
C GLU A 120 2.26 12.87 -11.75
N GLU A 121 1.46 12.94 -12.79
CA GLU A 121 0.32 13.87 -12.85
C GLU A 121 -0.70 13.53 -11.77
N SER A 122 -1.07 12.25 -11.63
CA SER A 122 -1.98 11.79 -10.57
C SER A 122 -1.42 12.09 -9.18
N TYR A 123 -0.11 11.94 -9.02
CA TYR A 123 0.55 12.21 -7.75
C TYR A 123 0.44 13.70 -7.36
N ARG A 124 0.76 14.60 -8.29
CA ARG A 124 0.66 16.04 -8.03
C ARG A 124 -0.77 16.47 -7.73
N ASP A 125 -1.73 15.92 -8.47
CA ASP A 125 -3.14 16.19 -8.25
C ASP A 125 -3.58 15.71 -6.86
N LEU A 126 -3.16 14.51 -6.48
CA LEU A 126 -3.47 13.96 -5.15
C LEU A 126 -2.88 14.83 -4.04
N LEU A 127 -1.62 15.26 -4.15
CA LEU A 127 -1.02 16.14 -3.14
C LEU A 127 -1.78 17.45 -3.01
N SER A 128 -2.18 18.06 -4.13
CA SER A 128 -2.99 19.28 -4.11
C SER A 128 -4.32 19.04 -3.40
N ARG A 129 -4.92 17.89 -3.61
CA ARG A 129 -6.19 17.54 -2.95
C ARG A 129 -6.01 17.34 -1.45
N LEU A 130 -4.90 16.72 -1.04
CA LEU A 130 -4.59 16.49 0.38
C LEU A 130 -4.43 17.81 1.14
N GLU A 131 -3.87 18.82 0.51
CA GLU A 131 -3.71 20.15 1.12
C GLU A 131 -5.04 20.83 1.43
N LYS A 132 -6.11 20.41 0.78
CA LYS A 132 -7.44 20.99 0.97
C LYS A 132 -8.25 20.35 2.08
N VAL A 133 -7.72 19.31 2.71
CA VAL A 133 -8.43 18.65 3.80
C VAL A 133 -8.35 19.50 5.05
N SER A 134 -9.50 19.67 5.70
CA SER A 134 -9.60 20.47 6.92
C SER A 134 -8.78 19.88 8.08
N PRO A 135 -8.13 20.72 8.91
CA PRO A 135 -7.41 20.22 10.09
C PRO A 135 -8.26 19.41 11.06
N ASP A 136 -9.56 19.71 11.19
CA ASP A 136 -10.44 18.96 12.10
C ASP A 136 -10.75 17.54 11.62
N ALA A 137 -10.44 17.20 10.38
CA ALA A 137 -10.48 15.81 9.92
C ALA A 137 -9.36 14.97 10.52
N GLU A 138 -8.33 15.62 11.06
CA GLU A 138 -7.16 14.96 11.63
C GLU A 138 -6.53 13.92 10.69
N MET A 139 -6.42 14.29 9.42
CA MET A 139 -5.85 13.41 8.42
C MET A 139 -4.33 13.47 8.42
N MET A 140 -3.71 12.30 8.32
CA MET A 140 -2.28 12.15 8.13
C MET A 140 -2.05 11.38 6.84
N TRP A 141 -0.91 11.62 6.20
CA TRP A 141 -0.56 10.88 5.01
C TRP A 141 0.96 10.67 4.92
N GLU A 142 1.34 9.66 4.16
CA GLU A 142 2.75 9.38 3.87
C GLU A 142 2.93 8.81 2.47
N ASP A 143 4.10 9.01 1.91
CA ASP A 143 4.53 8.24 0.74
C ASP A 143 4.98 6.87 1.22
N GLY A 144 4.35 5.81 0.71
CA GLY A 144 4.81 4.45 0.96
C GLY A 144 5.85 4.01 -0.07
N ASP A 145 5.86 4.67 -1.24
CA ASP A 145 6.77 4.32 -2.34
C ASP A 145 6.81 5.48 -3.35
N PRO A 146 7.94 6.10 -3.61
CA PRO A 146 9.24 5.76 -3.03
C PRO A 146 9.44 6.32 -1.62
N GLN A 147 10.18 5.57 -0.84
CA GLN A 147 10.59 6.00 0.50
C GLN A 147 12.09 5.75 0.61
N PRO A 148 12.95 6.71 0.20
CA PRO A 148 14.40 6.50 0.11
C PRO A 148 15.01 6.08 1.44
N GLY A 149 15.86 5.06 1.39
CA GLY A 149 16.57 4.58 2.56
C GLY A 149 15.78 3.72 3.51
N VAL A 150 14.52 3.38 3.16
CA VAL A 150 13.67 2.55 4.01
C VAL A 150 13.55 1.15 3.42
N ALA A 151 13.77 0.14 4.25
CA ALA A 151 13.61 -1.25 3.83
C ALA A 151 12.14 -1.60 3.58
N LEU A 152 11.91 -2.59 2.77
CA LEU A 152 10.58 -3.10 2.41
C LEU A 152 9.69 -3.37 3.63
N ASP A 153 10.28 -3.90 4.69
CA ASP A 153 9.57 -4.27 5.92
C ASP A 153 9.42 -3.11 6.92
N GLY A 154 9.93 -1.94 6.61
CA GLY A 154 9.87 -0.79 7.50
C GLY A 154 10.82 -0.84 8.69
N SER A 155 11.74 -1.80 8.75
CA SER A 155 12.64 -1.96 9.90
C SER A 155 13.60 -0.79 10.08
N ASP A 156 13.86 -0.02 9.02
CA ASP A 156 14.77 1.14 9.07
C ASP A 156 14.06 2.43 9.46
N LEU A 157 12.77 2.39 9.73
CA LEU A 157 12.05 3.58 10.15
C LEU A 157 12.50 4.01 11.55
N PRO A 158 12.57 5.33 11.81
CA PRO A 158 12.85 5.80 13.16
C PRO A 158 11.81 5.26 14.15
N THR A 159 12.28 4.70 15.26
CA THR A 159 11.39 4.23 16.30
C THR A 159 11.11 5.33 17.31
N GLY A 160 9.87 5.44 17.75
CA GLY A 160 9.58 6.15 18.96
C GLY A 160 9.49 7.66 18.89
N SER A 161 9.02 8.18 17.87
CA SER A 161 8.66 9.59 17.92
C SER A 161 7.19 9.75 18.31
#